data_d11dbfde70dd1c72708c8ed80e7cf460
#
_entry.id   d11dbfde70dd1c72708c8ed80e7cf460
#
_cell.length_a   1.000
_cell.length_b   1.000
_cell.length_c   1.000
_cell.angle_alpha   90.00
_cell.angle_beta   90.00
_cell.angle_gamma   90.00
#
_symmetry.space_group_name_H-M   'P 1'
#
loop_
_entity.id
_entity.type
_entity.pdbx_description
1 polymer ?
#
loop_
_entity_poly.entity_id
_entity_poly.type
_entity_poly.pdbx_seq_one_letter_code
_entity_poly.pdbx_strand_id
1 'polypeptide(L)'
;MTQNIVSLIDSDQPKKWQEILSDLITDPKELVQLLQLDPSNQPPSLAAIDQFPLKVTRSFVAAMELGNWQDPLLRQVWPSKLEEAEISGFVSDPLMEAEANPVPGLLHKYHGRVLLTTVPHCAIHCRYCFRRHFNYGGNTPSRLQWNQALDYICLLYTSDAADE
;
A
#
# COMPACT_ATOMS: atom_id res chain seq x y z
N MET A 1 22.75 8.88 -23.81
CA MET A 1 23.22 7.53 -23.44
C MET A 1 22.34 7.08 -22.27
N THR A 2 21.35 6.31 -22.56
CA THR A 2 20.43 5.74 -21.57
C THR A 2 21.17 4.64 -20.81
N GLN A 3 21.75 4.98 -19.65
CA GLN A 3 22.21 3.95 -18.72
C GLN A 3 20.94 3.28 -18.15
N ASN A 4 20.72 2.06 -18.55
CA ASN A 4 19.62 1.24 -18.11
C ASN A 4 19.73 0.98 -16.60
N ILE A 5 18.73 1.35 -15.83
CA ILE A 5 18.54 0.95 -14.42
C ILE A 5 18.45 -0.59 -14.26
N VAL A 6 18.38 -1.33 -15.35
CA VAL A 6 18.35 -2.79 -15.39
C VAL A 6 19.50 -3.44 -14.59
N SER A 7 20.59 -2.71 -14.32
CA SER A 7 21.65 -3.18 -13.40
C SER A 7 21.23 -3.26 -11.94
N LEU A 8 20.08 -2.70 -11.55
CA LEU A 8 19.51 -2.86 -10.20
C LEU A 8 18.77 -4.20 -10.01
N ILE A 9 18.54 -4.91 -11.10
CA ILE A 9 17.96 -6.27 -11.12
C ILE A 9 19.09 -7.23 -11.52
N ASP A 10 20.14 -7.28 -10.71
CA ASP A 10 21.22 -8.22 -10.97
C ASP A 10 20.94 -9.53 -10.25
N SER A 11 20.36 -10.47 -10.97
CA SER A 11 20.55 -11.91 -10.77
C SER A 11 19.86 -12.70 -11.88
N ASP A 12 20.56 -13.61 -12.51
CA ASP A 12 20.07 -14.67 -13.40
C ASP A 12 19.06 -15.63 -12.73
N GLN A 13 18.76 -15.42 -11.45
CA GLN A 13 17.73 -16.15 -10.71
C GLN A 13 16.66 -15.21 -10.19
N PRO A 14 15.37 -15.49 -10.39
CA PRO A 14 14.28 -14.69 -9.85
C PRO A 14 14.35 -14.70 -8.31
N LYS A 15 14.54 -13.52 -7.70
CA LYS A 15 14.48 -13.35 -6.24
C LYS A 15 13.14 -13.85 -5.73
N LYS A 16 13.16 -14.55 -4.60
CA LYS A 16 11.90 -14.91 -3.93
C LYS A 16 11.17 -13.64 -3.48
N TRP A 17 9.87 -13.63 -3.51
CA TRP A 17 9.06 -12.45 -3.13
C TRP A 17 9.38 -11.94 -1.72
N GLN A 18 9.77 -12.82 -0.78
CA GLN A 18 10.21 -12.44 0.57
C GLN A 18 11.49 -11.60 0.54
N GLU A 19 12.42 -11.92 -0.33
CA GLU A 19 13.67 -11.16 -0.50
C GLU A 19 13.39 -9.78 -1.09
N ILE A 20 12.46 -9.69 -2.06
CA ILE A 20 12.01 -8.41 -2.62
C ILE A 20 11.37 -7.54 -1.53
N LEU A 21 10.53 -8.13 -0.67
CA LEU A 21 9.86 -7.41 0.41
C LEU A 21 10.80 -7.05 1.58
N SER A 22 11.93 -7.73 1.74
CA SER A 22 12.94 -7.36 2.73
C SER A 22 13.87 -6.22 2.29
N ASP A 23 13.91 -5.93 0.97
CA ASP A 23 14.77 -4.92 0.35
C ASP A 23 13.95 -3.79 -0.29
N LEU A 24 13.00 -3.24 0.49
CA LEU A 24 12.17 -2.13 0.05
C LEU A 24 12.87 -0.79 0.29
N ILE A 25 12.66 0.14 -0.63
CA ILE A 25 13.07 1.52 -0.47
C ILE A 25 12.01 2.23 0.37
N THR A 26 12.42 2.76 1.53
CA THR A 26 11.56 3.49 2.47
C THR A 26 12.09 4.88 2.77
N ASP A 27 13.35 5.17 2.45
CA ASP A 27 13.95 6.50 2.59
C ASP A 27 13.81 7.27 1.27
N PRO A 28 13.13 8.45 1.29
CA PRO A 28 13.06 9.32 0.11
C PRO A 28 14.42 9.74 -0.43
N LYS A 29 15.45 9.86 0.40
CA LYS A 29 16.80 10.24 -0.03
C LYS A 29 17.41 9.15 -0.90
N GLU A 30 17.23 7.88 -0.53
CA GLU A 30 17.67 6.75 -1.33
C GLU A 30 17.00 6.76 -2.71
N LEU A 31 15.68 6.99 -2.75
CA LEU A 31 14.92 7.07 -4.00
C LEU A 31 15.43 8.18 -4.92
N VAL A 32 15.68 9.37 -4.36
CA VAL A 32 16.24 10.53 -5.10
C VAL A 32 17.61 10.20 -5.69
N GLN A 33 18.47 9.54 -4.92
CA GLN A 33 19.82 9.15 -5.39
C GLN A 33 19.75 8.11 -6.51
N LEU A 34 18.92 7.07 -6.34
CA LEU A 34 18.75 6.01 -7.34
C LEU A 34 18.24 6.55 -8.67
N LEU A 35 17.31 7.49 -8.62
CA LEU A 35 16.71 8.11 -9.80
C LEU A 35 17.50 9.33 -10.31
N GLN A 36 18.63 9.69 -9.69
CA GLN A 36 19.46 10.83 -10.06
C GLN A 36 18.66 12.15 -10.16
N LEU A 37 17.72 12.34 -9.23
CA LEU A 37 16.86 13.51 -9.19
C LEU A 37 17.56 14.69 -8.49
N ASP A 38 17.23 15.92 -8.89
CA ASP A 38 17.64 17.12 -8.15
C ASP A 38 16.77 17.29 -6.90
N PRO A 39 17.32 17.12 -5.68
CA PRO A 39 16.54 17.19 -4.45
C PRO A 39 15.93 18.56 -4.15
N SER A 40 16.42 19.62 -4.80
CA SER A 40 15.90 20.98 -4.60
C SER A 40 14.55 21.22 -5.27
N ASN A 41 14.20 20.43 -6.30
CA ASN A 41 13.00 20.66 -7.09
C ASN A 41 11.71 20.27 -6.36
N GLN A 42 11.72 19.12 -5.68
CA GLN A 42 10.53 18.61 -4.97
C GLN A 42 10.94 17.94 -3.65
N PRO A 43 11.17 18.70 -2.58
CA PRO A 43 11.47 18.10 -1.28
C PRO A 43 10.28 17.25 -0.81
N PRO A 44 10.53 16.08 -0.16
CA PRO A 44 9.47 15.25 0.35
C PRO A 44 8.73 15.94 1.50
N SER A 45 7.43 15.71 1.63
CA SER A 45 6.68 16.13 2.80
C SER A 45 6.92 15.16 3.96
N LEU A 46 7.47 15.65 5.07
CA LEU A 46 7.64 14.86 6.28
C LEU A 46 6.30 14.48 6.89
N ALA A 47 5.32 15.39 6.90
CA ALA A 47 3.97 15.11 7.40
C ALA A 47 3.27 14.02 6.58
N ALA A 48 3.43 14.03 5.26
CA ALA A 48 2.88 12.97 4.40
C ALA A 48 3.57 11.62 4.63
N ILE A 49 4.87 11.61 4.95
CA ILE A 49 5.62 10.40 5.29
C ILE A 49 5.15 9.83 6.63
N ASP A 50 4.97 10.67 7.64
CA ASP A 50 4.51 10.25 8.96
C ASP A 50 3.11 9.64 8.93
N GLN A 51 2.22 10.19 8.09
CA GLN A 51 0.87 9.66 7.90
C GLN A 51 0.86 8.36 7.10
N PHE A 52 1.65 8.29 6.02
CA PHE A 52 1.71 7.15 5.12
C PHE A 52 3.14 7.00 4.58
N PRO A 53 3.97 6.14 5.17
CA PRO A 53 5.39 6.01 4.85
C PRO A 53 5.63 5.69 3.38
N LEU A 54 6.75 6.19 2.83
CA LEU A 54 7.23 5.74 1.53
C LEU A 54 7.54 4.25 1.59
N LYS A 55 7.08 3.51 0.59
CA LYS A 55 7.36 2.09 0.45
C LYS A 55 7.27 1.70 -1.01
N VAL A 56 8.37 1.21 -1.58
CA VAL A 56 8.44 0.84 -2.99
C VAL A 56 9.50 -0.23 -3.21
N THR A 57 9.25 -1.15 -4.13
CA THR A 57 10.23 -2.18 -4.52
C THR A 57 11.26 -1.64 -5.47
N ARG A 58 12.49 -2.17 -5.43
CA ARG A 58 13.55 -1.80 -6.39
C ARG A 58 13.15 -2.08 -7.84
N SER A 59 12.41 -3.17 -8.09
CA SER A 59 11.91 -3.50 -9.42
C SER A 59 10.91 -2.47 -9.96
N PHE A 60 10.08 -1.88 -9.08
CA PHE A 60 9.17 -0.80 -9.48
C PHE A 60 9.94 0.49 -9.79
N VAL A 61 10.98 0.80 -9.00
CA VAL A 61 11.85 1.97 -9.23
C VAL A 61 12.66 1.80 -10.52
N ALA A 62 13.09 0.58 -10.84
CA ALA A 62 13.83 0.30 -12.09
C ALA A 62 13.01 0.58 -13.37
N ALA A 63 11.70 0.66 -13.28
CA ALA A 63 10.82 1.04 -14.39
C ALA A 63 10.60 2.55 -14.54
N MET A 64 11.14 3.36 -13.60
CA MET A 64 11.03 4.83 -13.62
C MET A 64 12.11 5.47 -14.49
N GLU A 65 11.82 6.66 -15.01
CA GLU A 65 12.75 7.45 -15.81
C GLU A 65 13.73 8.22 -14.91
N LEU A 66 15.05 8.10 -15.21
CA LEU A 66 16.09 8.84 -14.48
C LEU A 66 15.98 10.35 -14.71
N GLY A 67 16.17 11.12 -13.64
CA GLY A 67 16.18 12.58 -13.68
C GLY A 67 14.84 13.23 -13.94
N ASN A 68 13.75 12.46 -14.03
CA ASN A 68 12.43 12.97 -14.39
C ASN A 68 11.46 12.99 -13.18
N TRP A 69 11.27 14.18 -12.58
CA TRP A 69 10.27 14.40 -11.53
C TRP A 69 8.81 14.23 -12.00
N GLN A 70 8.56 14.26 -13.30
CA GLN A 70 7.22 14.08 -13.88
C GLN A 70 6.93 12.63 -14.26
N ASP A 71 7.85 11.72 -13.98
CA ASP A 71 7.62 10.28 -14.21
C ASP A 71 6.33 9.81 -13.54
N PRO A 72 5.41 9.16 -14.27
CA PRO A 72 4.10 8.78 -13.75
C PRO A 72 4.19 7.72 -12.63
N LEU A 73 5.21 6.87 -12.61
CA LEU A 73 5.41 5.87 -11.57
C LEU A 73 5.98 6.52 -10.30
N LEU A 74 6.93 7.45 -10.44
CA LEU A 74 7.46 8.23 -9.31
C LEU A 74 6.35 9.01 -8.61
N ARG A 75 5.50 9.69 -9.37
CA ARG A 75 4.37 10.47 -8.83
C ARG A 75 3.35 9.63 -8.06
N GLN A 76 3.27 8.34 -8.31
CA GLN A 76 2.39 7.44 -7.56
C GLN A 76 2.88 7.15 -6.15
N VAL A 77 4.18 7.29 -5.89
CA VAL A 77 4.79 6.89 -4.61
C VAL A 77 5.47 8.05 -3.87
N TRP A 78 5.76 9.18 -4.54
CA TRP A 78 6.46 10.32 -3.95
C TRP A 78 5.57 11.08 -2.96
N PRO A 79 5.98 11.23 -1.68
CA PRO A 79 5.22 11.97 -0.66
C PRO A 79 5.27 13.47 -0.93
N SER A 80 4.18 14.02 -1.43
CA SER A 80 4.07 15.42 -1.86
C SER A 80 3.49 16.32 -0.77
N LYS A 81 3.89 17.60 -0.74
CA LYS A 81 3.25 18.64 0.08
C LYS A 81 1.76 18.83 -0.24
N LEU A 82 1.31 18.48 -1.43
CA LEU A 82 -0.10 18.56 -1.80
C LEU A 82 -1.00 17.68 -0.91
N GLU A 83 -0.44 16.65 -0.27
CA GLU A 83 -1.17 15.75 0.61
C GLU A 83 -1.49 16.37 1.98
N GLU A 84 -0.85 17.48 2.34
CA GLU A 84 -1.09 18.24 3.57
C GLU A 84 -2.32 19.15 3.45
N ALA A 85 -2.84 19.33 2.23
CA ALA A 85 -3.97 20.22 2.00
C ALA A 85 -5.27 19.63 2.55
N GLU A 86 -5.91 20.34 3.47
CA GLU A 86 -7.26 20.05 3.91
C GLU A 86 -8.25 20.58 2.87
N ILE A 87 -8.98 19.65 2.22
CA ILE A 87 -9.96 19.99 1.20
C ILE A 87 -11.35 19.71 1.77
N SER A 88 -12.19 20.76 1.80
CA SER A 88 -13.58 20.64 2.28
C SER A 88 -14.33 19.56 1.51
N GLY A 89 -15.04 18.68 2.24
CA GLY A 89 -15.80 17.57 1.67
C GLY A 89 -15.02 16.27 1.49
N PHE A 90 -13.70 16.26 1.76
CA PHE A 90 -12.90 15.04 1.81
C PHE A 90 -12.76 14.54 3.25
N VAL A 91 -12.78 13.22 3.42
CA VAL A 91 -12.69 12.55 4.72
C VAL A 91 -11.59 11.48 4.69
N SER A 92 -11.06 11.13 5.88
CA SER A 92 -9.99 10.12 6.00
C SER A 92 -10.46 8.68 5.77
N ASP A 93 -11.75 8.39 5.99
CA ASP A 93 -12.38 7.10 5.68
C ASP A 93 -13.53 7.28 4.68
N PRO A 94 -13.23 7.48 3.38
CA PRO A 94 -14.25 7.75 2.35
C PRO A 94 -15.18 6.57 2.09
N LEU A 95 -14.79 5.37 2.52
CA LEU A 95 -15.57 4.15 2.34
C LEU A 95 -16.29 3.70 3.61
N MET A 96 -16.12 4.38 4.75
CA MET A 96 -16.69 4.00 6.05
C MET A 96 -16.33 2.54 6.42
N GLU A 97 -15.07 2.16 6.17
CA GLU A 97 -14.61 0.79 6.41
C GLU A 97 -14.42 0.50 7.90
N ALA A 98 -14.21 1.52 8.73
CA ALA A 98 -14.11 1.37 10.18
C ALA A 98 -15.40 0.81 10.79
N GLU A 99 -16.57 1.25 10.30
CA GLU A 99 -17.89 0.79 10.76
C GLU A 99 -18.25 -0.59 10.21
N ALA A 100 -17.67 -0.97 9.07
CA ALA A 100 -17.92 -2.24 8.38
C ALA A 100 -17.00 -3.38 8.83
N ASN A 101 -16.26 -3.23 9.94
CA ASN A 101 -15.27 -4.17 10.44
C ASN A 101 -15.75 -4.90 11.72
N PRO A 102 -16.59 -5.94 11.58
CA PRO A 102 -17.20 -6.64 12.72
C PRO A 102 -16.19 -7.44 13.56
N VAL A 103 -15.12 -7.93 12.93
CA VAL A 103 -14.00 -8.61 13.57
C VAL A 103 -12.70 -8.20 12.90
N PRO A 104 -11.55 -8.16 13.60
CA PRO A 104 -10.27 -7.80 13.01
C PRO A 104 -9.95 -8.63 11.76
N GLY A 105 -9.60 -7.96 10.68
CA GLY A 105 -9.26 -8.57 9.40
C GLY A 105 -10.46 -8.92 8.51
N LEU A 106 -11.70 -8.65 8.93
CA LEU A 106 -12.90 -8.90 8.13
C LEU A 106 -13.68 -7.62 7.91
N LEU A 107 -13.96 -7.28 6.65
CA LEU A 107 -14.86 -6.20 6.28
C LEU A 107 -16.16 -6.77 5.70
N HIS A 108 -17.30 -6.41 6.29
CA HIS A 108 -18.63 -6.79 5.82
C HIS A 108 -19.46 -5.54 5.54
N LYS A 109 -19.31 -4.99 4.37
CA LYS A 109 -19.99 -3.75 3.93
C LYS A 109 -21.22 -4.03 3.08
N TYR A 110 -21.25 -5.13 2.36
CA TYR A 110 -22.30 -5.44 1.40
C TYR A 110 -22.94 -6.78 1.73
N HIS A 111 -24.28 -6.85 1.54
CA HIS A 111 -25.01 -8.11 1.69
C HIS A 111 -24.42 -9.21 0.78
N GLY A 112 -24.35 -10.42 1.31
CA GLY A 112 -23.92 -11.60 0.57
C GLY A 112 -22.41 -11.68 0.26
N ARG A 113 -21.56 -10.80 0.80
CA ARG A 113 -20.10 -10.87 0.58
C ARG A 113 -19.29 -10.17 1.65
N VAL A 114 -18.17 -10.74 1.98
CA VAL A 114 -17.17 -10.18 2.90
C VAL A 114 -15.81 -10.05 2.21
N LEU A 115 -15.00 -9.13 2.70
CA LEU A 115 -13.58 -9.02 2.34
C LEU A 115 -12.74 -9.48 3.52
N LEU A 116 -11.96 -10.54 3.32
CA LEU A 116 -11.03 -11.05 4.32
C LEU A 116 -9.63 -10.52 4.03
N THR A 117 -9.06 -9.74 4.95
CA THR A 117 -7.71 -9.21 4.84
C THR A 117 -6.71 -10.26 5.29
N THR A 118 -6.19 -11.05 4.37
CA THR A 118 -5.24 -12.14 4.66
C THR A 118 -3.84 -11.64 4.98
N VAL A 119 -3.44 -10.52 4.38
CA VAL A 119 -2.13 -9.88 4.59
C VAL A 119 -2.34 -8.36 4.67
N PRO A 120 -1.98 -7.74 5.81
CA PRO A 120 -2.17 -6.30 6.01
C PRO A 120 -1.03 -5.46 5.43
N HIS A 121 -0.31 -5.96 4.45
CA HIS A 121 0.88 -5.30 3.89
C HIS A 121 0.81 -5.20 2.39
N CYS A 122 1.13 -4.00 1.88
CA CYS A 122 1.38 -3.78 0.46
C CYS A 122 2.89 -3.70 0.20
N ALA A 123 3.34 -4.17 -0.97
CA ALA A 123 4.71 -4.01 -1.43
C ALA A 123 5.03 -2.57 -1.85
N ILE A 124 4.01 -1.81 -2.25
CA ILE A 124 4.10 -0.42 -2.70
C ILE A 124 3.02 0.38 -2.00
N HIS A 125 3.38 1.54 -1.44
CA HIS A 125 2.43 2.51 -0.88
C HIS A 125 2.10 3.58 -1.91
N CYS A 126 1.00 3.37 -2.64
CA CYS A 126 0.50 4.33 -3.61
C CYS A 126 -0.10 5.56 -2.92
N ARG A 127 0.33 6.77 -3.27
CA ARG A 127 -0.13 8.01 -2.60
C ARG A 127 -1.64 8.28 -2.75
N TYR A 128 -2.26 7.75 -3.78
CA TYR A 128 -3.71 7.82 -4.02
C TYR A 128 -4.51 6.67 -3.36
N CYS A 129 -3.90 5.90 -2.47
CA CYS A 129 -4.55 4.78 -1.81
C CYS A 129 -5.70 5.26 -0.92
N PHE A 130 -6.93 4.80 -1.18
CA PHE A 130 -8.10 5.13 -0.36
C PHE A 130 -8.04 4.52 1.05
N ARG A 131 -7.21 3.50 1.24
CA ARG A 131 -6.95 2.86 2.54
C ARG A 131 -5.70 3.40 3.23
N ARG A 132 -5.19 4.56 2.87
CA ARG A 132 -3.97 5.12 3.50
C ARG A 132 -4.14 5.38 5.00
N HIS A 133 -5.36 5.61 5.46
CA HIS A 133 -5.71 5.82 6.87
C HIS A 133 -6.29 4.57 7.54
N PHE A 134 -6.40 3.45 6.82
CA PHE A 134 -6.92 2.21 7.37
C PHE A 134 -5.96 1.63 8.41
N ASN A 135 -6.50 1.24 9.57
CA ASN A 135 -5.71 0.66 10.66
C ASN A 135 -5.33 -0.80 10.37
N TYR A 136 -4.32 -1.00 9.54
CA TYR A 136 -3.81 -2.33 9.23
C TYR A 136 -3.23 -3.05 10.45
N GLY A 137 -2.60 -2.32 11.40
CA GLY A 137 -2.04 -2.90 12.62
C GLY A 137 -3.11 -3.57 13.49
N GLY A 138 -4.24 -2.91 13.67
CA GLY A 138 -5.41 -3.44 14.39
C GLY A 138 -6.16 -4.53 13.62
N ASN A 139 -5.93 -4.64 12.30
CA ASN A 139 -6.57 -5.60 11.40
C ASN A 139 -5.63 -6.72 10.94
N THR A 140 -4.55 -6.97 11.69
CA THR A 140 -3.68 -8.15 11.50
C THR A 140 -4.22 -9.28 12.38
N PRO A 141 -5.02 -10.21 11.84
CA PRO A 141 -5.69 -11.18 12.68
C PRO A 141 -4.70 -12.20 13.27
N SER A 142 -4.78 -12.40 14.58
CA SER A 142 -4.18 -13.55 15.26
C SER A 142 -4.91 -14.83 14.85
N ARG A 143 -4.36 -15.99 15.19
CA ARG A 143 -5.01 -17.28 14.90
C ARG A 143 -6.43 -17.38 15.50
N LEU A 144 -6.65 -16.80 16.68
CA LEU A 144 -7.98 -16.77 17.32
C LEU A 144 -8.95 -15.89 16.52
N GLN A 145 -8.50 -14.72 16.08
CA GLN A 145 -9.32 -13.81 15.28
C GLN A 145 -9.66 -14.37 13.90
N TRP A 146 -8.77 -15.19 13.32
CA TRP A 146 -9.07 -15.95 12.12
C TRP A 146 -10.26 -16.90 12.32
N ASN A 147 -10.29 -17.63 13.44
CA ASN A 147 -11.42 -18.51 13.75
C ASN A 147 -12.71 -17.69 13.93
N GLN A 148 -12.66 -16.57 14.63
CA GLN A 148 -13.80 -15.66 14.77
C GLN A 148 -14.32 -15.13 13.42
N ALA A 149 -13.42 -14.80 12.50
CA ALA A 149 -13.80 -14.37 11.15
C ALA A 149 -14.46 -15.52 10.36
N LEU A 150 -13.94 -16.74 10.47
CA LEU A 150 -14.55 -17.91 9.83
C LEU A 150 -15.91 -18.24 10.43
N ASP A 151 -16.05 -18.21 11.75
CA ASP A 151 -17.33 -18.42 12.44
C ASP A 151 -18.37 -17.38 12.00
N TYR A 152 -17.96 -16.11 11.90
CA TYR A 152 -18.83 -15.05 11.40
C TYR A 152 -19.28 -15.30 9.95
N ILE A 153 -18.38 -15.72 9.07
CA ILE A 153 -18.71 -16.07 7.68
C ILE A 153 -19.67 -17.25 7.64
N CYS A 154 -19.41 -18.31 8.39
CA CYS A 154 -20.26 -19.49 8.44
C CYS A 154 -21.69 -19.14 8.90
N LEU A 155 -21.85 -18.28 9.89
CA LEU A 155 -23.16 -17.84 10.37
C LEU A 155 -23.96 -17.06 9.30
N LEU A 156 -23.26 -16.31 8.42
CA LEU A 156 -23.91 -15.54 7.36
C LEU A 156 -24.32 -16.41 6.17
N TYR A 157 -23.54 -17.44 5.84
CA TYR A 157 -23.71 -18.21 4.61
C TYR A 157 -24.33 -19.60 4.78
N THR A 158 -24.57 -20.03 6.01
CA THR A 158 -25.22 -21.36 6.26
C THR A 158 -26.67 -21.42 5.79
N SER A 159 -27.33 -20.26 5.53
CA SER A 159 -28.69 -20.23 4.99
C SER A 159 -28.74 -20.18 3.47
N ASP A 160 -27.72 -19.68 2.79
CA ASP A 160 -27.74 -19.48 1.32
C ASP A 160 -27.14 -20.64 0.53
N ALA A 161 -26.24 -21.44 1.14
CA ALA A 161 -25.62 -22.58 0.47
C ALA A 161 -26.51 -23.83 0.35
N ALA A 162 -27.68 -23.79 0.98
CA ALA A 162 -28.62 -24.93 0.97
C ALA A 162 -29.79 -24.76 -0.04
N ASP A 163 -29.90 -23.59 -0.68
CA ASP A 163 -31.03 -23.24 -1.56
C ASP A 163 -30.68 -23.20 -3.07
N GLU A 164 -29.46 -23.64 -3.46
CA GLU A 164 -29.05 -23.82 -4.88
C GLU A 164 -28.97 -25.32 -5.27
#